data_18e7edb4f0977e988c95de81abe2efe3
#
_entry.id   18e7edb4f0977e988c95de81abe2efe3
#
_cell.length_a   1.000
_cell.length_b   1.000
_cell.length_c   1.000
_cell.angle_alpha   90.00
_cell.angle_beta   90.00
_cell.angle_gamma   90.00
#
_symmetry.space_group_name_H-M   'P 1'
#
loop_
_entity.id
_entity.type
_entity.pdbx_description
1 polymer ?
#
loop_
_entity_poly.entity_id
_entity_poly.type
_entity_poly.pdbx_seq_one_letter_code
_entity_poly.pdbx_strand_id
1 'polypeptide(L)'
;MITTTTNSVEGKAVVAYKGIVFGEVITGIHAFKDLEAGLRNIFGGRSKSYENELMGAREEALAEMAERAKALGADAIIGVKMDYEVLGSDNGMLMVTCSGTCLLYTSPSPRD
;
A
#
# COMPACT_ATOMS: atom_id res chain seq x y z
N MET A 1 8.84 -9.24 6.84
CA MET A 1 8.11 -8.22 7.64
C MET A 1 6.61 -8.46 7.52
N ILE A 2 5.93 -8.42 8.64
CA ILE A 2 4.47 -8.56 8.64
C ILE A 2 3.84 -7.20 8.35
N THR A 3 2.95 -7.15 7.38
CA THR A 3 2.21 -5.94 7.04
C THR A 3 0.74 -6.28 7.08
N THR A 4 -0.03 -5.60 7.93
CA THR A 4 -1.40 -6.00 8.19
C THR A 4 -2.29 -4.80 8.45
N THR A 5 -3.58 -4.95 8.14
CA THR A 5 -4.57 -3.93 8.45
C THR A 5 -5.08 -4.05 9.88
N THR A 6 -4.73 -5.12 10.58
CA THR A 6 -5.16 -5.32 11.96
C THR A 6 -4.43 -4.36 12.89
N ASN A 7 -4.99 -4.21 14.08
CA ASN A 7 -4.42 -3.30 15.08
C ASN A 7 -3.30 -3.92 15.88
N SER A 8 -3.01 -5.18 15.65
CA SER A 8 -1.95 -5.86 16.40
C SER A 8 -1.56 -7.11 15.62
N VAL A 9 -0.44 -7.69 16.02
CA VAL A 9 0.00 -8.97 15.50
C VAL A 9 -0.16 -9.98 16.62
N GLU A 10 -0.98 -10.97 16.37
CA GLU A 10 -1.32 -11.96 17.38
C GLU A 10 -0.07 -12.73 17.80
N GLY A 11 0.07 -12.94 19.11
CA GLY A 11 1.19 -13.68 19.64
C GLY A 11 2.46 -12.87 19.79
N LYS A 12 2.41 -11.59 19.47
CA LYS A 12 3.60 -10.72 19.54
C LYS A 12 3.34 -9.55 20.47
N ALA A 13 4.31 -9.23 21.28
CA ALA A 13 4.23 -8.08 22.18
C ALA A 13 5.03 -6.93 21.60
N VAL A 14 4.46 -5.73 21.60
CA VAL A 14 5.14 -4.56 21.08
C VAL A 14 6.23 -4.12 22.05
N VAL A 15 7.44 -3.97 21.53
CA VAL A 15 8.56 -3.45 22.30
C VAL A 15 8.66 -1.94 22.14
N ALA A 16 8.48 -1.48 20.90
CA ALA A 16 8.60 -0.06 20.61
C ALA A 16 7.82 0.26 19.35
N TYR A 17 7.16 1.40 19.36
CA TYR A 17 6.57 1.95 18.14
C TYR A 17 7.62 2.79 17.44
N LYS A 18 7.77 2.57 16.14
CA LYS A 18 8.81 3.24 15.37
C LYS A 18 8.27 4.41 14.55
N GLY A 19 6.97 4.62 14.58
CA GLY A 19 6.37 5.77 13.93
C GLY A 19 5.44 5.39 12.81
N ILE A 20 4.96 6.42 12.13
CA ILE A 20 4.04 6.26 11.01
C ILE A 20 4.87 6.23 9.73
N VAL A 21 4.56 5.29 8.85
CA VAL A 21 5.23 5.19 7.57
C VAL A 21 4.20 5.28 6.45
N PHE A 22 4.65 5.70 5.29
CA PHE A 22 3.81 5.93 4.13
C PHE A 22 4.45 5.30 2.90
N GLY A 23 3.61 5.03 1.91
CA GLY A 23 4.05 4.68 0.58
C GLY A 23 3.17 5.41 -0.41
N GLU A 24 3.74 5.91 -1.51
CA GLU A 24 2.99 6.64 -2.52
C GLU A 24 3.42 6.23 -3.91
N VAL A 25 2.43 6.09 -4.80
CA VAL A 25 2.69 5.82 -6.20
C VAL A 25 1.75 6.68 -7.02
N ILE A 26 2.29 7.35 -8.02
CA ILE A 26 1.49 8.13 -8.94
C ILE A 26 1.63 7.52 -10.32
N THR A 27 0.51 7.09 -10.91
CA THR A 27 0.51 6.60 -12.29
C THR A 27 0.27 7.77 -13.23
N GLY A 28 1.03 7.79 -14.31
CA GLY A 28 0.98 8.91 -15.22
C GLY A 28 -0.27 8.91 -16.10
N ILE A 29 -0.45 10.04 -16.71
CA ILE A 29 -1.63 10.35 -17.49
C ILE A 29 -1.84 9.42 -18.67
N HIS A 30 -0.75 8.99 -19.29
CA HIS A 30 -0.87 8.17 -20.51
C HIS A 30 -1.46 6.80 -20.21
N ALA A 31 -1.01 6.17 -19.15
CA ALA A 31 -1.53 4.88 -18.75
C ALA A 31 -3.03 4.99 -18.47
N PHE A 32 -3.41 6.08 -17.82
CA PHE A 32 -4.79 6.26 -17.42
C PHE A 32 -5.70 6.52 -18.60
N LYS A 33 -5.25 7.30 -19.55
CA LYS A 33 -6.07 7.59 -20.74
C LYS A 33 -6.25 6.35 -21.59
N ASP A 34 -5.22 5.55 -21.73
CA ASP A 34 -5.32 4.31 -22.48
C ASP A 34 -6.29 3.35 -21.80
N LEU A 35 -6.25 3.27 -20.48
CA LEU A 35 -7.16 2.44 -19.73
C LEU A 35 -8.59 2.92 -19.87
N GLU A 36 -8.79 4.23 -19.85
CA GLU A 36 -10.11 4.80 -19.99
C GLU A 36 -10.69 4.49 -21.35
N ALA A 37 -9.88 4.61 -22.39
CA ALA A 37 -10.31 4.26 -23.72
C ALA A 37 -10.71 2.79 -23.82
N GLY A 38 -9.91 1.92 -23.20
CA GLY A 38 -10.22 0.51 -23.14
C GLY A 38 -11.52 0.23 -22.42
N LEU A 39 -11.77 0.94 -21.35
CA LEU A 39 -13.00 0.77 -20.59
C LEU A 39 -14.24 1.09 -21.38
N ARG A 40 -14.16 2.08 -22.24
CA ARG A 40 -15.32 2.46 -23.06
C ARG A 40 -15.72 1.37 -24.02
N ASN A 41 -14.79 0.52 -24.39
CA ASN A 41 -15.04 -0.54 -25.34
C ASN A 41 -15.44 -1.86 -24.68
N ILE A 42 -15.54 -1.86 -23.36
CA ILE A 42 -15.90 -3.07 -22.63
C ILE A 42 -17.29 -2.89 -22.05
N PHE A 43 -18.24 -3.67 -22.56
CA PHE A 43 -19.62 -3.55 -22.13
C PHE A 43 -19.82 -4.12 -20.76
N GLY A 44 -20.12 -3.26 -19.79
CA GLY A 44 -20.52 -3.68 -18.47
C GLY A 44 -19.47 -4.45 -17.70
N GLY A 45 -18.26 -4.56 -18.23
CA GLY A 45 -17.19 -5.32 -17.60
C GLY A 45 -16.09 -4.43 -17.12
N ARG A 46 -15.22 -5.02 -16.32
CA ARG A 46 -14.04 -4.32 -15.86
C ARG A 46 -12.87 -4.63 -16.76
N SER A 47 -12.02 -3.64 -16.95
CA SER A 47 -10.83 -3.82 -17.76
C SER A 47 -9.77 -4.57 -16.97
N LYS A 48 -9.26 -5.65 -17.53
CA LYS A 48 -8.17 -6.38 -16.91
C LYS A 48 -6.92 -5.52 -16.80
N SER A 49 -6.66 -4.71 -17.84
CA SER A 49 -5.50 -3.82 -17.82
C SER A 49 -5.62 -2.79 -16.70
N TYR A 50 -6.82 -2.26 -16.51
CA TYR A 50 -7.06 -1.29 -15.46
C TYR A 50 -6.82 -1.93 -14.08
N GLU A 51 -7.39 -3.13 -13.89
CA GLU A 51 -7.22 -3.82 -12.62
C GLU A 51 -5.77 -4.16 -12.34
N ASN A 52 -5.05 -4.60 -13.37
CA ASN A 52 -3.63 -4.93 -13.20
C ASN A 52 -2.81 -3.71 -12.84
N GLU A 53 -3.12 -2.58 -13.47
CA GLU A 53 -2.42 -1.33 -13.18
C GLU A 53 -2.66 -0.90 -11.73
N LEU A 54 -3.89 -0.99 -11.29
CA LEU A 54 -4.25 -0.63 -9.93
C LEU A 54 -3.58 -1.55 -8.91
N MET A 55 -3.60 -2.86 -9.19
CA MET A 55 -2.96 -3.82 -8.32
C MET A 55 -1.45 -3.58 -8.23
N GLY A 56 -0.82 -3.30 -9.37
CA GLY A 56 0.60 -3.01 -9.38
C GLY A 56 0.94 -1.78 -8.58
N ALA A 57 0.12 -0.74 -8.70
CA ALA A 57 0.35 0.49 -7.95
C ALA A 57 0.21 0.26 -6.44
N ARG A 58 -0.78 -0.55 -6.04
CA ARG A 58 -0.93 -0.88 -4.62
C ARG A 58 0.28 -1.63 -4.09
N GLU A 59 0.74 -2.62 -4.86
CA GLU A 59 1.88 -3.42 -4.42
C GLU A 59 3.14 -2.57 -4.33
N GLU A 60 3.30 -1.67 -5.27
CA GLU A 60 4.46 -0.78 -5.25
C GLU A 60 4.42 0.17 -4.06
N ALA A 61 3.25 0.71 -3.74
CA ALA A 61 3.10 1.58 -2.59
C ALA A 61 3.40 0.83 -1.28
N LEU A 62 2.90 -0.40 -1.17
CA LEU A 62 3.16 -1.22 0.00
C LEU A 62 4.65 -1.56 0.13
N ALA A 63 5.30 -1.86 -0.99
CA ALA A 63 6.73 -2.17 -0.96
C ALA A 63 7.55 -0.97 -0.51
N GLU A 64 7.17 0.22 -0.97
CA GLU A 64 7.86 1.44 -0.57
C GLU A 64 7.69 1.71 0.92
N MET A 65 6.47 1.52 1.41
CA MET A 65 6.21 1.68 2.84
C MET A 65 7.03 0.70 3.66
N ALA A 66 7.11 -0.55 3.19
CA ALA A 66 7.88 -1.57 3.89
C ALA A 66 9.37 -1.24 3.93
N GLU A 67 9.90 -0.69 2.85
CA GLU A 67 11.31 -0.30 2.83
C GLU A 67 11.59 0.81 3.84
N ARG A 68 10.67 1.75 3.94
CA ARG A 68 10.82 2.84 4.92
C ARG A 68 10.75 2.31 6.34
N ALA A 69 9.87 1.35 6.58
CA ALA A 69 9.78 0.74 7.91
C ALA A 69 11.03 -0.03 8.26
N LYS A 70 11.60 -0.74 7.29
CA LYS A 70 12.85 -1.46 7.52
C LYS A 70 13.98 -0.51 7.87
N ALA A 71 14.02 0.64 7.22
CA ALA A 71 15.05 1.64 7.50
C ALA A 71 14.95 2.15 8.93
N LEU A 72 13.78 2.10 9.53
CA LEU A 72 13.58 2.50 10.92
C LEU A 72 13.80 1.33 11.89
N GLY A 73 14.14 0.17 11.39
CA GLY A 73 14.38 -1.00 12.22
C GLY A 73 13.13 -1.71 12.68
N ALA A 74 12.02 -1.52 11.97
CA ALA A 74 10.75 -2.11 12.38
C ALA A 74 10.64 -3.57 11.94
N ASP A 75 9.85 -4.33 12.69
CA ASP A 75 9.56 -5.73 12.39
C ASP A 75 8.23 -5.90 11.69
N ALA A 76 7.31 -4.96 11.88
CA ALA A 76 5.96 -5.10 11.36
C ALA A 76 5.34 -3.73 11.14
N ILE A 77 4.31 -3.70 10.29
CA ILE A 77 3.48 -2.53 10.06
C ILE A 77 2.05 -2.94 10.31
N ILE A 78 1.39 -2.26 11.24
CA ILE A 78 0.00 -2.54 11.59
C ILE A 78 -0.89 -1.37 11.21
N GLY A 79 -2.19 -1.62 11.21
CA GLY A 79 -3.17 -0.59 10.92
C GLY A 79 -3.03 0.00 9.54
N VAL A 80 -2.64 -0.81 8.56
CA VAL A 80 -2.40 -0.32 7.21
C VAL A 80 -3.70 0.13 6.57
N LYS A 81 -3.64 1.29 5.94
CA LYS A 81 -4.78 1.84 5.22
C LYS A 81 -4.32 2.24 3.82
N MET A 82 -5.16 1.95 2.84
CA MET A 82 -4.91 2.32 1.44
C MET A 82 -5.89 3.39 1.03
N ASP A 83 -5.40 4.37 0.29
CA ASP A 83 -6.25 5.44 -0.25
C ASP A 83 -5.90 5.64 -1.71
N TYR A 84 -6.89 6.14 -2.46
CA TYR A 84 -6.75 6.43 -3.88
C TYR A 84 -7.26 7.84 -4.14
N GLU A 85 -6.60 8.53 -5.04
CA GLU A 85 -7.03 9.88 -5.39
C GLU A 85 -6.72 10.14 -6.86
N VAL A 86 -7.69 10.68 -7.57
CA VAL A 86 -7.50 11.08 -8.96
C VAL A 86 -7.00 12.52 -8.96
N LEU A 87 -5.93 12.74 -9.68
CA LEU A 87 -5.27 14.05 -9.71
C LEU A 87 -5.20 14.59 -11.13
N GLY A 88 -4.85 15.88 -11.21
CA GLY A 88 -4.69 16.53 -12.48
C GLY A 88 -5.96 17.23 -12.94
N SER A 89 -5.79 18.29 -13.72
CA SER A 89 -6.93 19.07 -14.19
C SER A 89 -7.83 18.30 -15.13
N ASP A 90 -7.30 17.25 -15.74
CA ASP A 90 -8.06 16.40 -16.64
C ASP A 90 -8.31 15.01 -16.07
N ASN A 91 -8.10 14.84 -14.77
CA ASN A 91 -8.25 13.57 -14.08
C ASN A 91 -7.37 12.48 -14.70
N GLY A 92 -6.20 12.87 -15.18
CA GLY A 92 -5.33 11.95 -15.90
C GLY A 92 -4.28 11.25 -15.06
N MET A 93 -4.29 11.44 -13.74
CA MET A 93 -3.34 10.81 -12.84
C MET A 93 -4.07 10.16 -11.69
N LEU A 94 -3.54 9.03 -11.25
CA LEU A 94 -4.06 8.34 -10.07
C LEU A 94 -2.94 8.26 -9.04
N MET A 95 -3.24 8.67 -7.82
CA MET A 95 -2.31 8.52 -6.70
C MET A 95 -2.83 7.44 -5.78
N VAL A 96 -1.97 6.47 -5.50
CA VAL A 96 -2.26 5.43 -4.53
C VAL A 96 -1.34 5.67 -3.35
N THR A 97 -1.92 5.78 -2.16
CA THR A 97 -1.14 5.98 -0.95
C THR A 97 -1.49 4.92 0.07
N CYS A 98 -0.54 4.62 0.90
CA CYS A 98 -0.80 3.75 2.03
C CYS A 98 -0.08 4.32 3.24
N SER A 99 -0.58 3.98 4.41
CA SER A 99 0.02 4.39 5.67
C SER A 99 -0.14 3.28 6.68
N GLY A 100 0.68 3.32 7.71
CA GLY A 100 0.59 2.36 8.78
C GLY A 100 1.53 2.74 9.90
N THR A 101 1.40 2.03 11.01
CA THR A 101 2.26 2.23 12.17
C THR A 101 3.28 1.10 12.19
N CYS A 102 4.55 1.46 12.13
CA CYS A 102 5.58 0.43 12.19
C CYS A 102 6.07 0.28 13.63
N LEU A 103 6.46 -0.94 13.96
CA LEU A 103 6.82 -1.26 15.32
C LEU A 103 7.83 -2.38 15.37
N LEU A 104 8.42 -2.50 16.55
CA LEU A 104 9.32 -3.59 16.88
C LEU A 104 8.61 -4.45 17.90
N TYR A 105 8.65 -5.75 17.72
CA TYR A 105 8.05 -6.66 18.68
C TYR A 105 9.05 -7.73 19.09
N THR A 106 8.76 -8.39 20.21
CA THR A 106 9.59 -9.49 20.67
C THR A 106 9.17 -10.76 19.96
N SER A 107 10.12 -11.56 19.62
CA SER A 107 9.81 -12.93 19.22
C SER A 107 9.33 -13.69 20.45
N PRO A 108 8.41 -14.65 20.26
CA PRO A 108 8.01 -15.46 21.41
C PRO A 108 9.22 -16.17 21.96
N SER A 109 9.35 -16.08 23.26
CA SER A 109 10.47 -16.74 23.92
C SER A 109 10.20 -18.26 23.95
N PRO A 110 11.16 -19.05 23.55
CA PRO A 110 10.92 -20.47 23.62
C PRO A 110 10.85 -21.00 25.03
N ARG A 111 11.34 -20.29 26.02
CA ARG A 111 11.28 -20.69 27.30
C ARG A 111 10.54 -19.84 28.08
N ASP A 112 10.25 -19.48 28.30
CA ASP A 112 9.57 -18.69 29.04
C ASP A 112 8.65 -18.66 28.94
#